data_b4cecdb2eec15fb592c3fdb3a9d6450e
#
_entry.id   b4cecdb2eec15fb592c3fdb3a9d6450e
#
_cell.length_a   1.000
_cell.length_b   1.000
_cell.length_c   1.000
_cell.angle_alpha   90.00
_cell.angle_beta   90.00
_cell.angle_gamma   90.00
#
_symmetry.space_group_name_H-M   'P 1'
#
loop_
_entity.id
_entity.type
_entity.pdbx_description
1 polymer ?
#
loop_
_entity_poly.entity_id
_entity_poly.type
_entity_poly.pdbx_seq_one_letter_code
_entity_poly.pdbx_strand_id
1 'polypeptide(L)'
;MTARAPRYGGLINCAGLVTEGRAFVELVERVVSSVESLAPSERPICGFIAGAAVLDIGQTGRRGVELPKVRDTYWWHRKNFERLNTSPMDWRLLCPGPMVDQAALGIDRLRIAADQLPVAVPSFAGRLPSPLLLLLFASKVPQMIVPYADAAALMLAHLEPRDAMSRHRVGLALPVGMRGKKDTWAAKPRSAR
;
A
#
# COMPACT_ATOMS: atom_id res chain seq x y z
N MET A 1 -34.34 18.07 -18.95
CA MET A 1 -33.97 17.25 -17.76
C MET A 1 -32.65 16.57 -18.07
N THR A 2 -31.55 17.10 -17.59
CA THR A 2 -30.23 16.47 -17.71
C THR A 2 -30.17 15.35 -16.68
N ALA A 3 -30.09 14.10 -17.14
CA ALA A 3 -29.88 12.96 -16.28
C ALA A 3 -28.53 13.17 -15.54
N ARG A 4 -28.59 13.35 -14.23
CA ARG A 4 -27.41 13.49 -13.38
C ARG A 4 -26.69 12.14 -13.42
N ALA A 5 -25.46 12.12 -13.92
CA ALA A 5 -24.64 10.91 -13.90
C ALA A 5 -24.58 10.31 -12.48
N PRO A 6 -24.61 8.98 -12.30
CA PRO A 6 -24.52 8.39 -11.00
C PRO A 6 -23.22 8.84 -10.32
N ARG A 7 -23.32 9.43 -9.13
CA ARG A 7 -22.15 9.81 -8.33
C ARG A 7 -21.58 8.55 -7.69
N TYR A 8 -20.45 8.11 -8.18
CA TYR A 8 -19.69 7.06 -7.52
C TYR A 8 -19.00 7.66 -6.28
N GLY A 9 -19.24 7.08 -5.10
CA GLY A 9 -18.65 7.56 -3.84
C GLY A 9 -17.16 7.29 -3.75
N GLY A 10 -16.65 6.20 -4.36
CA GLY A 10 -15.26 5.80 -4.30
C GLY A 10 -14.74 5.19 -5.60
N LEU A 11 -13.43 5.31 -5.82
CA LEU A 11 -12.67 4.68 -6.89
C LEU A 11 -11.52 3.88 -6.26
N ILE A 12 -11.41 2.60 -6.56
CA ILE A 12 -10.28 1.78 -6.12
C ILE A 12 -9.46 1.36 -7.34
N ASN A 13 -8.20 1.77 -7.37
CA ASN A 13 -7.26 1.34 -8.40
C ASN A 13 -6.41 0.17 -7.92
N CYS A 14 -6.70 -1.02 -8.43
CA CYS A 14 -5.91 -2.24 -8.23
C CYS A 14 -5.11 -2.63 -9.47
N ALA A 15 -5.09 -1.79 -10.51
CA ALA A 15 -4.43 -2.08 -11.77
C ALA A 15 -2.95 -1.74 -11.74
N GLY A 16 -2.17 -2.49 -12.53
CA GLY A 16 -0.73 -2.32 -12.72
C GLY A 16 0.12 -3.18 -11.79
N LEU A 17 1.31 -3.50 -12.26
CA LEU A 17 2.30 -4.26 -11.53
C LEU A 17 3.57 -3.42 -11.34
N VAL A 18 4.12 -3.43 -10.14
CA VAL A 18 5.35 -2.69 -9.83
C VAL A 18 6.52 -3.07 -10.74
N THR A 19 6.54 -4.31 -11.25
CA THR A 19 7.55 -4.82 -12.19
C THR A 19 7.44 -4.23 -13.60
N GLU A 20 6.33 -3.58 -13.94
CA GLU A 20 6.14 -2.88 -15.22
C GLU A 20 6.86 -1.52 -15.26
N GLY A 21 7.44 -1.12 -14.13
CA GLY A 21 8.32 0.04 -14.07
C GLY A 21 7.58 1.34 -14.42
N ARG A 22 8.03 2.02 -15.46
CA ARG A 22 7.48 3.30 -15.90
C ARG A 22 6.00 3.20 -16.31
N ALA A 23 5.59 2.13 -16.99
CA ALA A 23 4.20 1.93 -17.41
C ALA A 23 3.23 1.90 -16.22
N PHE A 24 3.66 1.32 -15.08
CA PHE A 24 2.89 1.34 -13.83
C PHE A 24 2.71 2.78 -13.29
N VAL A 25 3.74 3.62 -13.35
CA VAL A 25 3.65 5.03 -12.93
C VAL A 25 2.74 5.81 -13.87
N GLU A 26 2.86 5.63 -15.18
CA GLU A 26 2.02 6.29 -16.18
C GLU A 26 0.54 5.91 -16.03
N LEU A 27 0.24 4.66 -15.68
CA LEU A 27 -1.13 4.22 -15.41
C LEU A 27 -1.72 4.97 -14.20
N VAL A 28 -0.98 5.02 -13.09
CA VAL A 28 -1.42 5.75 -11.89
C VAL A 28 -1.59 7.24 -12.19
N GLU A 29 -0.66 7.85 -12.94
CA GLU A 29 -0.74 9.24 -13.37
C GLU A 29 -2.04 9.52 -14.16
N ARG A 30 -2.39 8.65 -15.11
CA ARG A 30 -3.64 8.79 -15.88
C ARG A 30 -4.88 8.76 -14.98
N VAL A 31 -4.93 7.83 -14.02
CA VAL A 31 -6.03 7.75 -13.07
C VAL A 31 -6.11 9.04 -12.25
N VAL A 32 -4.99 9.47 -11.69
CA VAL A 32 -4.92 10.69 -10.87
C VAL A 32 -5.34 11.93 -11.68
N SER A 33 -4.78 12.12 -12.86
CA SER A 33 -5.11 13.27 -13.73
C SER A 33 -6.58 13.26 -14.17
N SER A 34 -7.15 12.07 -14.44
CA SER A 34 -8.58 11.95 -14.77
C SER A 34 -9.47 12.37 -13.61
N VAL A 35 -9.13 12.01 -12.37
CA VAL A 35 -9.91 12.44 -11.20
C VAL A 35 -9.69 13.93 -10.92
N GLU A 36 -8.47 14.44 -11.07
CA GLU A 36 -8.17 15.87 -10.87
C GLU A 36 -8.90 16.78 -11.87
N SER A 37 -9.20 16.27 -13.08
CA SER A 37 -9.96 17.01 -14.10
C SER A 37 -11.43 17.22 -13.75
N LEU A 38 -11.96 16.44 -12.78
CA LEU A 38 -13.33 16.61 -12.30
C LEU A 38 -13.43 17.84 -11.38
N ALA A 39 -14.61 18.45 -11.33
CA ALA A 39 -14.90 19.49 -10.34
C ALA A 39 -14.66 18.94 -8.91
N PRO A 40 -14.13 19.73 -7.96
CA PRO A 40 -13.82 19.25 -6.62
C PRO A 40 -14.95 18.51 -5.91
N SER A 41 -16.20 18.93 -6.14
CA SER A 41 -17.41 18.31 -5.57
C SER A 41 -17.82 16.99 -6.24
N GLU A 42 -17.21 16.64 -7.37
CA GLU A 42 -17.50 15.44 -8.16
C GLU A 42 -16.40 14.38 -8.04
N ARG A 43 -15.27 14.75 -7.41
CA ARG A 43 -14.14 13.82 -7.23
C ARG A 43 -14.53 12.69 -6.28
N PRO A 44 -14.36 11.43 -6.72
CA PRO A 44 -14.53 10.29 -5.82
C PRO A 44 -13.41 10.25 -4.78
N ILE A 45 -13.65 9.55 -3.68
CA ILE A 45 -12.59 9.13 -2.77
C ILE A 45 -11.77 8.05 -3.48
N CYS A 46 -10.45 8.16 -3.44
CA CYS A 46 -9.58 7.28 -4.22
C CYS A 46 -8.75 6.37 -3.34
N GLY A 47 -8.88 5.05 -3.55
CA GLY A 47 -8.02 4.03 -2.98
C GLY A 47 -6.99 3.55 -4.00
N PHE A 48 -5.72 3.48 -3.59
CA PHE A 48 -4.62 2.93 -4.40
C PHE A 48 -3.88 1.85 -3.62
N ILE A 49 -3.22 0.95 -4.33
CA ILE A 49 -2.43 -0.12 -3.73
C ILE A 49 -0.95 0.09 -4.01
N ALA A 50 -0.14 -0.01 -2.97
CA ALA A 50 1.31 -0.02 -3.04
C ALA A 50 1.88 -1.24 -2.31
N GLY A 51 3.08 -1.15 -1.78
CA GLY A 51 3.68 -2.17 -0.92
C GLY A 51 4.17 -1.57 0.39
N ALA A 52 4.28 -2.38 1.44
CA ALA A 52 4.75 -1.97 2.76
C ALA A 52 6.13 -1.28 2.74
N ALA A 53 6.89 -1.44 1.66
CA ALA A 53 8.19 -0.80 1.49
C ALA A 53 8.13 0.74 1.41
N VAL A 54 6.97 1.35 1.09
CA VAL A 54 6.82 2.82 1.09
C VAL A 54 6.49 3.41 2.45
N LEU A 55 6.23 2.57 3.46
CA LEU A 55 5.98 3.00 4.84
C LEU A 55 7.29 3.34 5.56
N ASP A 56 7.19 4.23 6.54
CA ASP A 56 8.30 4.58 7.38
C ASP A 56 8.65 3.42 8.34
N ILE A 57 9.93 3.14 8.50
CA ILE A 57 10.41 2.07 9.39
C ILE A 57 10.48 2.64 10.81
N GLY A 58 9.38 2.62 11.54
CA GLY A 58 9.28 3.24 12.85
C GLY A 58 9.77 4.69 12.84
N GLN A 59 10.51 5.08 13.87
CA GLN A 59 11.06 6.43 14.03
C GLN A 59 12.46 6.61 13.38
N THR A 60 12.80 5.79 12.37
CA THR A 60 14.14 5.84 11.74
C THR A 60 14.30 6.99 10.74
N GLY A 61 13.23 7.65 10.33
CA GLY A 61 13.22 8.61 9.23
C GLY A 61 13.47 7.98 7.85
N ARG A 62 13.46 6.65 7.75
CA ARG A 62 13.78 5.90 6.53
C ARG A 62 12.63 4.98 6.14
N ARG A 63 12.49 4.72 4.84
CA ARG A 63 11.49 3.84 4.24
C ARG A 63 12.14 2.56 3.70
N GLY A 64 11.35 1.49 3.61
CA GLY A 64 11.82 0.24 3.02
C GLY A 64 12.37 0.41 1.61
N VAL A 65 11.73 1.23 0.77
CA VAL A 65 12.17 1.53 -0.62
C VAL A 65 13.54 2.22 -0.72
N GLU A 66 14.08 2.73 0.36
CA GLU A 66 15.42 3.36 0.40
C GLU A 66 16.51 2.34 0.70
N LEU A 67 16.14 1.11 1.09
CA LEU A 67 17.07 0.05 1.41
C LEU A 67 17.57 -0.65 0.14
N PRO A 68 18.84 -1.12 0.12
CA PRO A 68 19.36 -1.93 -0.98
C PRO A 68 18.46 -3.14 -1.29
N LYS A 69 18.39 -3.56 -2.54
CA LYS A 69 17.54 -4.65 -3.06
C LYS A 69 16.03 -4.41 -2.99
N VAL A 70 15.51 -3.74 -1.95
CA VAL A 70 14.11 -3.34 -1.88
C VAL A 70 13.84 -2.22 -2.89
N ARG A 71 14.76 -1.27 -2.99
CA ARG A 71 14.73 -0.17 -3.96
C ARG A 71 14.55 -0.66 -5.40
N ASP A 72 15.30 -1.67 -5.79
CA ASP A 72 15.32 -2.16 -7.16
C ASP A 72 13.94 -2.65 -7.64
N THR A 73 13.16 -3.21 -6.73
CA THR A 73 11.81 -3.74 -7.05
C THR A 73 10.71 -2.72 -6.78
N TYR A 74 10.80 -1.96 -5.68
CA TYR A 74 9.66 -1.19 -5.15
C TYR A 74 9.78 0.32 -5.36
N TRP A 75 10.79 0.80 -6.07
CA TRP A 75 11.01 2.22 -6.34
C TRP A 75 9.82 2.92 -7.00
N TRP A 76 9.12 2.23 -7.88
CA TRP A 76 7.99 2.76 -8.62
C TRP A 76 6.77 3.05 -7.72
N HIS A 77 6.58 2.29 -6.65
CA HIS A 77 5.58 2.64 -5.62
C HIS A 77 5.89 3.97 -4.93
N ARG A 78 7.17 4.28 -4.72
CA ARG A 78 7.57 5.58 -4.19
C ARG A 78 7.17 6.71 -5.14
N LYS A 79 7.37 6.54 -6.45
CA LYS A 79 6.98 7.53 -7.46
C LYS A 79 5.47 7.78 -7.45
N ASN A 80 4.67 6.73 -7.37
CA ASN A 80 3.23 6.85 -7.25
C ASN A 80 2.82 7.57 -5.96
N PHE A 81 3.46 7.27 -4.84
CA PHE A 81 3.22 7.99 -3.59
C PHE A 81 3.59 9.47 -3.69
N GLU A 82 4.76 9.80 -4.27
CA GLU A 82 5.18 11.19 -4.50
C GLU A 82 4.13 11.96 -5.31
N ARG A 83 3.57 11.32 -6.35
CA ARG A 83 2.48 11.89 -7.16
C ARG A 83 1.19 12.12 -6.37
N LEU A 84 0.76 11.11 -5.61
CA LEU A 84 -0.45 11.21 -4.78
C LEU A 84 -0.31 12.28 -3.70
N ASN A 85 0.86 12.39 -3.09
CA ASN A 85 1.12 13.35 -2.00
C ASN A 85 1.00 14.81 -2.45
N THR A 86 1.21 15.09 -3.74
CA THR A 86 1.02 16.43 -4.33
C THR A 86 -0.38 16.67 -4.85
N SER A 87 -1.22 15.64 -4.89
CA SER A 87 -2.58 15.71 -5.42
C SER A 87 -3.56 16.37 -4.42
N PRO A 88 -4.51 17.19 -4.88
CA PRO A 88 -5.57 17.73 -4.04
C PRO A 88 -6.73 16.74 -3.78
N MET A 89 -6.63 15.51 -4.31
CA MET A 89 -7.65 14.48 -4.11
C MET A 89 -7.69 13.98 -2.66
N ASP A 90 -8.83 13.41 -2.27
CA ASP A 90 -8.95 12.59 -1.07
C ASP A 90 -8.55 11.14 -1.42
N TRP A 91 -7.33 10.76 -1.09
CA TRP A 91 -6.74 9.47 -1.44
C TRP A 91 -6.34 8.65 -0.21
N ARG A 92 -6.31 7.32 -0.38
CA ARG A 92 -5.70 6.36 0.54
C ARG A 92 -4.74 5.49 -0.25
N LEU A 93 -3.56 5.24 0.30
CA LEU A 93 -2.57 4.35 -0.30
C LEU A 93 -2.39 3.14 0.60
N LEU A 94 -3.10 2.06 0.30
CA LEU A 94 -2.96 0.80 1.03
C LEU A 94 -1.60 0.18 0.74
N CYS A 95 -0.85 -0.12 1.79
CA CYS A 95 0.54 -0.58 1.73
C CYS A 95 0.69 -1.95 2.42
N PRO A 96 0.10 -3.02 1.88
CA PRO A 96 0.27 -4.36 2.44
C PRO A 96 1.70 -4.86 2.23
N GLY A 97 2.11 -5.83 3.05
CA GLY A 97 3.16 -6.76 2.69
C GLY A 97 2.70 -7.74 1.61
N PRO A 98 3.34 -8.89 1.46
CA PRO A 98 2.82 -9.92 0.56
C PRO A 98 1.42 -10.34 0.98
N MET A 99 0.52 -10.48 0.02
CA MET A 99 -0.85 -10.95 0.26
C MET A 99 -0.98 -12.42 -0.14
N VAL A 100 -1.88 -13.14 0.54
CA VAL A 100 -2.10 -14.58 0.35
C VAL A 100 -3.59 -14.89 0.22
N ASP A 101 -3.90 -15.95 -0.51
CA ASP A 101 -5.26 -16.46 -0.65
C ASP A 101 -5.59 -17.39 0.54
N GLN A 102 -6.01 -16.77 1.63
CA GLN A 102 -6.41 -17.43 2.87
C GLN A 102 -7.70 -16.82 3.40
N ALA A 103 -8.37 -17.52 4.32
CA ALA A 103 -9.55 -17.01 5.00
C ALA A 103 -9.24 -15.68 5.70
N ALA A 104 -10.17 -14.73 5.61
CA ALA A 104 -10.08 -13.44 6.29
C ALA A 104 -9.97 -13.62 7.80
N LEU A 105 -9.14 -12.82 8.42
CA LEU A 105 -9.02 -12.73 9.88
C LEU A 105 -10.04 -11.76 10.48
N GLY A 106 -10.46 -10.77 9.68
CA GLY A 106 -11.24 -9.61 10.11
C GLY A 106 -10.36 -8.41 10.43
N ILE A 107 -10.76 -7.24 9.92
CA ILE A 107 -9.99 -5.99 10.03
C ILE A 107 -9.77 -5.57 11.49
N ASP A 108 -10.71 -5.87 12.39
CA ASP A 108 -10.61 -5.55 13.82
C ASP A 108 -9.47 -6.29 14.53
N ARG A 109 -8.99 -7.37 13.97
CA ARG A 109 -7.87 -8.16 14.50
C ARG A 109 -6.52 -7.71 13.97
N LEU A 110 -6.50 -6.96 12.87
CA LEU A 110 -5.27 -6.51 12.25
C LEU A 110 -4.66 -5.33 13.02
N ARG A 111 -3.35 -5.22 12.92
CA ARG A 111 -2.66 -3.99 13.30
C ARG A 111 -2.62 -3.06 12.11
N ILE A 112 -3.15 -1.87 12.26
CA ILE A 112 -3.23 -0.85 11.23
C ILE A 112 -2.45 0.37 11.70
N ALA A 113 -1.71 0.99 10.80
CA ALA A 113 -0.97 2.23 11.10
C ALA A 113 -0.97 3.16 9.90
N ALA A 114 -1.14 4.45 10.16
CA ALA A 114 -0.94 5.50 9.16
C ALA A 114 0.55 5.81 9.04
N ASP A 115 1.04 5.85 7.80
CA ASP A 115 2.38 6.23 7.37
C ASP A 115 3.55 5.38 7.87
N GLN A 116 3.38 4.55 8.86
CA GLN A 116 4.41 3.72 9.47
C GLN A 116 4.15 2.23 9.28
N LEU A 117 5.20 1.42 9.39
CA LEU A 117 5.06 -0.03 9.48
C LEU A 117 4.22 -0.39 10.72
N PRO A 118 3.15 -1.19 10.57
CA PRO A 118 2.27 -1.60 11.69
C PRO A 118 2.89 -2.72 12.53
N VAL A 119 4.21 -2.69 12.72
CA VAL A 119 4.99 -3.68 13.48
C VAL A 119 5.99 -2.98 14.38
N ALA A 120 6.28 -3.57 15.53
CA ALA A 120 7.24 -3.01 16.46
C ALA A 120 8.65 -2.96 15.84
N VAL A 121 9.22 -1.75 15.82
CA VAL A 121 10.59 -1.47 15.38
C VAL A 121 11.37 -0.95 16.59
N PRO A 122 12.54 -1.52 16.93
CA PRO A 122 13.34 -1.04 18.04
C PRO A 122 13.78 0.42 17.87
N SER A 123 13.82 1.20 18.94
CA SER A 123 14.20 2.62 18.89
C SER A 123 15.62 2.87 18.34
N PHE A 124 16.52 1.93 18.55
CA PHE A 124 17.89 2.01 18.03
C PHE A 124 18.01 1.79 16.52
N ALA A 125 16.90 1.33 15.86
CA ALA A 125 16.93 0.99 14.42
C ALA A 125 17.38 2.14 13.52
N GLY A 126 17.12 3.39 13.93
CA GLY A 126 17.57 4.59 13.18
C GLY A 126 19.08 4.71 13.06
N ARG A 127 19.84 4.11 13.97
CA ARG A 127 21.33 4.13 13.99
C ARG A 127 21.92 2.99 13.17
N LEU A 128 21.12 2.03 12.70
CA LEU A 128 21.61 0.89 11.95
C LEU A 128 22.07 1.30 10.55
N PRO A 129 23.22 0.79 10.08
CA PRO A 129 23.61 0.90 8.68
C PRO A 129 22.60 0.17 7.79
N SER A 130 22.50 0.56 6.51
CA SER A 130 21.50 0.06 5.58
C SER A 130 21.40 -1.48 5.50
N PRO A 131 22.50 -2.27 5.50
CA PRO A 131 22.40 -3.72 5.45
C PRO A 131 21.74 -4.32 6.70
N LEU A 132 22.04 -3.81 7.89
CA LEU A 132 21.43 -4.28 9.13
C LEU A 132 19.95 -3.85 9.25
N LEU A 133 19.64 -2.63 8.82
CA LEU A 133 18.24 -2.17 8.76
C LEU A 133 17.43 -3.00 7.75
N LEU A 134 18.04 -3.41 6.63
CA LEU A 134 17.41 -4.32 5.67
C LEU A 134 17.11 -5.69 6.31
N LEU A 135 18.03 -6.27 7.08
CA LEU A 135 17.79 -7.53 7.79
C LEU A 135 16.65 -7.37 8.81
N LEU A 136 16.65 -6.28 9.56
CA LEU A 136 15.56 -5.95 10.48
C LEU A 136 14.23 -5.84 9.75
N PHE A 137 14.17 -5.06 8.67
CA PHE A 137 12.97 -4.92 7.84
C PHE A 137 12.48 -6.27 7.31
N ALA A 138 13.38 -7.07 6.73
CA ALA A 138 13.07 -8.40 6.21
C ALA A 138 12.50 -9.33 7.30
N SER A 139 13.02 -9.26 8.52
CA SER A 139 12.52 -10.04 9.67
C SER A 139 11.08 -9.71 10.07
N LYS A 140 10.59 -8.52 9.68
CA LYS A 140 9.22 -8.06 9.94
C LYS A 140 8.23 -8.46 8.87
N VAL A 141 8.69 -8.75 7.65
CA VAL A 141 7.82 -9.13 6.52
C VAL A 141 6.82 -10.24 6.86
N PRO A 142 7.20 -11.34 7.56
CA PRO A 142 6.23 -12.39 7.92
C PRO A 142 5.05 -11.90 8.77
N GLN A 143 5.18 -10.79 9.50
CA GLN A 143 4.10 -10.21 10.27
C GLN A 143 3.14 -9.38 9.40
N MET A 144 3.53 -9.04 8.18
CA MET A 144 2.76 -8.23 7.22
C MET A 144 2.21 -9.06 6.05
N ILE A 145 2.33 -10.39 6.11
CA ILE A 145 1.72 -11.29 5.13
C ILE A 145 0.26 -11.47 5.52
N VAL A 146 -0.65 -10.86 4.79
CA VAL A 146 -2.08 -10.78 5.14
C VAL A 146 -2.96 -11.39 4.06
N PRO A 147 -4.18 -11.87 4.38
CA PRO A 147 -5.15 -12.29 3.39
C PRO A 147 -5.55 -11.16 2.43
N TYR A 148 -5.76 -11.49 1.16
CA TYR A 148 -6.33 -10.53 0.18
C TYR A 148 -7.67 -9.97 0.65
N ALA A 149 -8.52 -10.81 1.22
CA ALA A 149 -9.83 -10.42 1.69
C ALA A 149 -9.77 -9.35 2.79
N ASP A 150 -8.80 -9.44 3.71
CA ASP A 150 -8.61 -8.44 4.76
C ASP A 150 -8.09 -7.12 4.19
N ALA A 151 -7.17 -7.16 3.22
CA ALA A 151 -6.68 -5.97 2.55
C ALA A 151 -7.81 -5.25 1.78
N ALA A 152 -8.66 -6.00 1.09
CA ALA A 152 -9.83 -5.47 0.39
C ALA A 152 -10.86 -4.87 1.37
N ALA A 153 -11.17 -5.59 2.46
CA ALA A 153 -12.10 -5.11 3.49
C ALA A 153 -11.61 -3.80 4.13
N LEU A 154 -10.30 -3.71 4.44
CA LEU A 154 -9.72 -2.49 4.98
C LEU A 154 -9.83 -1.30 4.02
N MET A 155 -9.57 -1.53 2.73
CA MET A 155 -9.72 -0.47 1.72
C MET A 155 -11.17 0.02 1.63
N LEU A 156 -12.14 -0.90 1.63
CA LEU A 156 -13.57 -0.57 1.56
C LEU A 156 -14.05 0.17 2.82
N ALA A 157 -13.55 -0.19 4.00
CA ALA A 157 -13.89 0.44 5.26
C ALA A 157 -13.44 1.91 5.35
N HIS A 158 -12.46 2.31 4.53
CA HIS A 158 -11.89 3.66 4.55
C HIS A 158 -12.23 4.50 3.30
N LEU A 159 -13.38 4.27 2.70
CA LEU A 159 -13.90 5.09 1.58
C LEU A 159 -14.88 6.19 2.04
N GLU A 160 -14.91 6.51 3.32
CA GLU A 160 -15.67 7.65 3.83
C GLU A 160 -14.87 8.96 3.69
N PRO A 161 -15.53 10.09 3.39
CA PRO A 161 -14.85 11.37 3.25
C PRO A 161 -14.13 11.78 4.55
N ARG A 162 -12.86 12.18 4.41
CA ARG A 162 -12.06 12.72 5.52
C ARG A 162 -11.96 11.80 6.73
N ASP A 163 -11.96 10.49 6.50
CA ASP A 163 -11.70 9.54 7.59
C ASP A 163 -10.25 9.64 8.10
N ALA A 164 -9.93 8.86 9.14
CA ALA A 164 -8.61 8.87 9.77
C ALA A 164 -7.46 8.45 8.83
N MET A 165 -7.77 7.80 7.70
CA MET A 165 -6.79 7.34 6.71
C MET A 165 -6.73 8.24 5.46
N SER A 166 -7.51 9.33 5.44
CA SER A 166 -7.49 10.31 4.35
C SER A 166 -6.10 10.90 4.16
N ARG A 167 -5.56 10.77 2.94
CA ARG A 167 -4.25 11.23 2.52
C ARG A 167 -3.08 10.57 3.27
N HIS A 168 -3.28 9.34 3.74
CA HIS A 168 -2.26 8.55 4.40
C HIS A 168 -1.89 7.28 3.61
N ARG A 169 -0.67 6.80 3.86
CA ARG A 169 -0.21 5.46 3.51
C ARG A 169 -0.68 4.52 4.63
N VAL A 170 -1.49 3.55 4.30
CA VAL A 170 -2.14 2.67 5.28
C VAL A 170 -1.42 1.33 5.33
N GLY A 171 -0.66 1.10 6.39
CA GLY A 171 0.00 -0.17 6.66
C GLY A 171 -0.92 -1.14 7.40
N LEU A 172 -0.80 -2.44 7.10
CA LEU A 172 -1.53 -3.49 7.80
C LEU A 172 -0.62 -4.68 8.11
N ALA A 173 -0.84 -5.30 9.27
CA ALA A 173 -0.10 -6.46 9.73
C ALA A 173 -0.99 -7.40 10.53
N LEU A 174 -0.57 -8.65 10.63
CA LEU A 174 -1.20 -9.68 11.44
C LEU A 174 -1.22 -9.29 12.93
N PRO A 175 -2.10 -9.86 13.73
CA PRO A 175 -2.08 -9.73 15.20
C PRO A 175 -0.69 -10.00 15.78
N VAL A 176 -0.42 -9.42 16.95
CA VAL A 176 0.86 -9.65 17.66
C VAL A 176 1.08 -11.14 17.90
N GLY A 177 2.28 -11.62 17.61
CA GLY A 177 2.63 -13.04 17.74
C GLY A 177 2.34 -13.88 16.50
N MET A 178 1.46 -13.42 15.59
CA MET A 178 1.19 -14.13 14.34
C MET A 178 2.21 -13.82 13.25
N ARG A 179 2.47 -14.83 12.41
CA ARG A 179 3.37 -14.73 11.25
C ARG A 179 2.76 -15.50 10.09
N GLY A 180 2.63 -14.88 8.95
CA GLY A 180 2.21 -15.51 7.71
C GLY A 180 3.40 -16.22 7.02
N LYS A 181 3.07 -17.18 6.17
CA LYS A 181 3.99 -17.81 5.22
C LYS A 181 3.56 -17.45 3.81
N LYS A 182 4.53 -17.32 2.92
CA LYS A 182 4.31 -17.01 1.52
C LYS A 182 4.23 -18.33 0.75
N ASP A 183 3.09 -19.00 0.80
CA ASP A 183 2.97 -20.35 0.28
C ASP A 183 2.89 -20.47 -1.25
N THR A 184 2.74 -19.39 -2.00
CA THR A 184 2.35 -19.49 -3.42
C THR A 184 3.19 -18.72 -4.43
N TRP A 185 4.19 -17.96 -4.01
CA TRP A 185 5.04 -17.24 -4.96
C TRP A 185 6.09 -18.12 -5.65
N ALA A 186 6.14 -19.41 -5.34
CA ALA A 186 7.04 -20.37 -5.95
C ALA A 186 6.56 -20.92 -7.30
N ALA A 187 5.33 -20.70 -7.70
CA ALA A 187 4.85 -21.08 -9.01
C ALA A 187 5.29 -20.04 -10.06
N LYS A 188 6.50 -20.20 -10.62
CA LYS A 188 6.81 -19.60 -11.93
C LYS A 188 5.69 -19.97 -12.90
N PRO A 189 5.11 -19.01 -13.64
CA PRO A 189 4.22 -19.37 -14.72
C PRO A 189 4.97 -20.33 -15.63
N ARG A 190 4.40 -21.51 -15.86
CA ARG A 190 4.89 -22.41 -16.90
C ARG A 190 4.85 -21.61 -18.20
N SER A 191 6.01 -21.32 -18.76
CA SER A 191 6.09 -20.81 -20.13
C SER A 191 5.32 -21.80 -20.99
N ALA A 192 4.20 -21.34 -21.57
CA ALA A 192 3.55 -22.05 -22.64
C ALA A 192 4.58 -22.22 -23.77
N ARG A 193 4.89 -23.46 -24.09
CA ARG A 193 5.62 -23.82 -25.30
C ARG A 193 4.68 -23.73 -26.48
#